data_bab15bdd26844f4658902a878a13c558
#
_entry.id   bab15bdd26844f4658902a878a13c558
#
_cell.length_a   1.000
_cell.length_b   1.000
_cell.length_c   1.000
_cell.angle_alpha   90.00
_cell.angle_beta   90.00
_cell.angle_gamma   90.00
#
_symmetry.space_group_name_H-M   'P 1'
#
loop_
_entity.id
_entity.type
_entity.pdbx_description
1 polymer ?
#
loop_
_entity_poly.entity_id
_entity_poly.type
_entity_poly.pdbx_seq_one_letter_code
_entity_poly.pdbx_strand_id
1 'polypeptide(L)'
;MNTGDGLVMGAQVGAQTYGLIDGCHATPMDLHMADYGGLGLPASERKNYRKICYFLGVMLNASGDRFVDEGANFRNYTYAQFGKAVLEQPGHFAWQIFDAKVDDLLYAEYRFHDAHFVEADTLDELCEKLDGTDPQAARSTLDAYNAAVNDAVPFDPTSLDGKNTQGLPLPKSNWAQRLDTPPFKAYPVTGGITFTYGGLKVSETGAVLDNSDAPILGLYAAGEMVGGVFFEGYPGGSGLTSGTVFGRNAGRGAARSPV
;
A
#
# COMPACT_ATOMS: atom_id res chain seq x y z
N MET A 1 -17.88 -5.09 7.41
CA MET A 1 -17.29 -4.02 6.59
C MET A 1 -17.23 -2.79 7.47
N ASN A 2 -16.15 -2.02 7.41
CA ASN A 2 -16.07 -0.73 8.10
C ASN A 2 -16.77 0.34 7.25
N THR A 3 -17.89 0.87 7.73
CA THR A 3 -18.75 1.80 6.99
C THR A 3 -18.74 3.23 7.57
N GLY A 4 -17.90 3.47 8.59
CA GLY A 4 -17.79 4.78 9.24
C GLY A 4 -18.90 5.09 10.25
N ASP A 5 -19.70 4.10 10.65
CA ASP A 5 -20.84 4.31 11.57
C ASP A 5 -20.42 5.00 12.86
N GLY A 6 -19.25 4.66 13.42
CA GLY A 6 -18.73 5.30 14.62
C GLY A 6 -18.39 6.78 14.43
N LEU A 7 -17.95 7.20 13.24
CA LEU A 7 -17.73 8.62 12.92
C LEU A 7 -19.06 9.37 12.88
N VAL A 8 -20.08 8.77 12.25
CA VAL A 8 -21.44 9.35 12.19
C VAL A 8 -22.04 9.49 13.60
N MET A 9 -21.95 8.44 14.41
CA MET A 9 -22.43 8.46 15.81
C MET A 9 -21.69 9.52 16.63
N GLY A 10 -20.36 9.62 16.49
CA GLY A 10 -19.58 10.66 17.15
C GLY A 10 -19.99 12.07 16.73
N ALA A 11 -20.17 12.31 15.44
CA ALA A 11 -20.61 13.61 14.92
C ALA A 11 -22.00 14.02 15.47
N GLN A 12 -22.94 13.07 15.61
CA GLN A 12 -24.27 13.32 16.15
C GLN A 12 -24.26 13.83 17.60
N VAL A 13 -23.25 13.50 18.37
CA VAL A 13 -23.09 13.96 19.77
C VAL A 13 -22.05 15.08 19.92
N GLY A 14 -21.61 15.68 18.80
CA GLY A 14 -20.71 16.84 18.80
C GLY A 14 -19.22 16.50 18.90
N ALA A 15 -18.83 15.26 18.64
CA ALA A 15 -17.44 14.87 18.63
C ALA A 15 -16.65 15.59 17.53
N GLN A 16 -15.43 16.04 17.85
CA GLN A 16 -14.49 16.63 16.89
C GLN A 16 -13.85 15.53 16.05
N THR A 17 -13.84 15.72 14.72
CA THR A 17 -12.98 14.94 13.82
C THR A 17 -11.56 15.48 13.80
N TYR A 18 -10.57 14.61 13.64
CA TYR A 18 -9.16 14.97 13.69
C TYR A 18 -8.32 14.10 12.76
N GLY A 19 -7.18 14.63 12.34
CA GLY A 19 -6.25 13.96 11.46
C GLY A 19 -6.54 14.18 9.98
N LEU A 20 -5.85 13.44 9.13
CA LEU A 20 -5.95 13.52 7.67
C LEU A 20 -7.20 12.74 7.21
N ILE A 21 -8.32 13.44 7.02
CA ILE A 21 -9.63 12.83 6.72
C ILE A 21 -9.65 12.16 5.35
N ASP A 22 -8.92 12.70 4.38
CA ASP A 22 -8.75 12.15 3.03
C ASP A 22 -7.55 11.21 2.89
N GLY A 23 -6.84 10.95 3.99
CA GLY A 23 -5.68 10.08 4.04
C GLY A 23 -6.01 8.65 4.46
N CYS A 24 -5.29 7.71 3.85
CA CYS A 24 -5.42 6.30 4.18
C CYS A 24 -4.11 5.54 3.97
N HIS A 25 -4.00 4.43 4.66
CA HIS A 25 -3.07 3.36 4.33
C HIS A 25 -3.64 2.61 3.13
N ALA A 26 -3.05 2.80 1.97
CA ALA A 26 -3.43 2.12 0.75
C ALA A 26 -2.31 1.19 0.27
N THR A 27 -2.63 -0.08 0.11
CA THR A 27 -1.68 -1.12 -0.33
C THR A 27 -1.92 -1.44 -1.80
N PRO A 28 -0.87 -1.66 -2.62
CA PRO A 28 -1.07 -2.22 -3.95
C PRO A 28 -1.77 -3.58 -3.88
N MET A 29 -2.88 -3.72 -4.59
CA MET A 29 -3.74 -4.90 -4.64
C MET A 29 -3.91 -5.33 -6.09
N ASP A 30 -4.20 -6.61 -6.32
CA ASP A 30 -4.56 -7.12 -7.65
C ASP A 30 -5.76 -6.34 -8.20
N LEU A 31 -5.61 -5.75 -9.40
CA LEU A 31 -6.64 -4.91 -10.03
C LEU A 31 -7.94 -5.66 -10.31
N HIS A 32 -7.85 -6.94 -10.63
CA HIS A 32 -8.98 -7.76 -11.07
C HIS A 32 -9.50 -8.74 -10.00
N MET A 33 -9.12 -8.53 -8.73
CA MET A 33 -9.65 -9.38 -7.67
C MET A 33 -11.18 -9.34 -7.63
N ALA A 34 -11.79 -10.52 -7.51
CA ALA A 34 -13.24 -10.69 -7.69
C ALA A 34 -14.09 -10.05 -6.58
N ASP A 35 -13.53 -9.95 -5.35
CA ASP A 35 -14.26 -9.39 -4.19
C ASP A 35 -13.25 -8.84 -3.18
N TYR A 36 -13.44 -7.60 -2.79
CA TYR A 36 -12.63 -6.92 -1.77
C TYR A 36 -12.81 -7.58 -0.40
N GLY A 37 -11.79 -8.34 0.00
CA GLY A 37 -11.76 -8.99 1.29
C GLY A 37 -12.63 -10.23 1.42
N GLY A 38 -13.30 -10.67 0.35
CA GLY A 38 -14.08 -11.91 0.35
C GLY A 38 -15.14 -11.97 1.45
N LEU A 39 -15.86 -10.85 1.68
CA LEU A 39 -16.78 -10.72 2.83
C LEU A 39 -17.93 -11.73 2.82
N GLY A 40 -18.27 -12.26 1.65
CA GLY A 40 -19.24 -13.36 1.50
C GLY A 40 -18.68 -14.74 1.87
N LEU A 41 -17.37 -14.86 2.07
CA LEU A 41 -16.69 -16.12 2.35
C LEU A 41 -16.41 -16.29 3.85
N PRO A 42 -16.35 -17.52 4.35
CA PRO A 42 -15.79 -17.83 5.67
C PRO A 42 -14.39 -17.23 5.81
N ALA A 43 -14.01 -16.79 7.02
CA ALA A 43 -12.71 -16.14 7.24
C ALA A 43 -11.51 -17.00 6.81
N SER A 44 -11.62 -18.33 6.91
CA SER A 44 -10.61 -19.31 6.48
C SER A 44 -10.40 -19.38 4.96
N GLU A 45 -11.36 -18.89 4.18
CA GLU A 45 -11.34 -18.95 2.71
C GLU A 45 -11.00 -17.57 2.09
N ARG A 46 -10.92 -16.53 2.92
CA ARG A 46 -10.59 -15.18 2.45
C ARG A 46 -9.14 -15.10 2.03
N LYS A 47 -8.89 -14.62 0.83
CA LYS A 47 -7.56 -14.41 0.28
C LYS A 47 -7.12 -12.96 0.47
N ASN A 48 -5.82 -12.80 0.60
CA ASN A 48 -5.20 -11.48 0.59
C ASN A 48 -4.54 -11.28 -0.78
N TYR A 49 -5.09 -10.36 -1.57
CA TYR A 49 -4.61 -10.10 -2.94
C TYR A 49 -3.55 -9.00 -3.03
N ARG A 50 -2.81 -8.74 -1.95
CA ARG A 50 -1.74 -7.73 -1.91
C ARG A 50 -0.65 -8.05 -2.92
N LYS A 51 -0.18 -7.02 -3.61
CA LYS A 51 0.93 -7.05 -4.55
C LYS A 51 2.04 -6.12 -4.04
N ILE A 52 2.78 -6.56 -3.02
CA ILE A 52 3.76 -5.74 -2.29
C ILE A 52 5.22 -6.12 -2.52
N CYS A 53 5.50 -6.94 -3.55
CA CYS A 53 6.87 -7.26 -3.98
C CYS A 53 7.43 -6.27 -5.02
N TYR A 54 6.80 -5.11 -5.21
CA TYR A 54 7.23 -4.08 -6.18
C TYR A 54 8.71 -3.72 -6.10
N PHE A 55 9.34 -3.83 -4.93
CA PHE A 55 10.75 -3.54 -4.75
C PHE A 55 11.68 -4.50 -5.54
N LEU A 56 11.20 -5.68 -5.90
CA LEU A 56 11.93 -6.65 -6.73
C LEU A 56 11.82 -6.37 -8.23
N GLY A 57 10.91 -5.49 -8.65
CA GLY A 57 10.61 -5.19 -10.06
C GLY A 57 10.54 -3.70 -10.35
N VAL A 58 9.76 -3.35 -11.36
CA VAL A 58 9.52 -1.99 -11.84
C VAL A 58 8.02 -1.73 -11.89
N MET A 59 7.58 -0.53 -11.54
CA MET A 59 6.18 -0.12 -11.64
C MET A 59 5.98 0.89 -12.77
N LEU A 60 5.06 0.60 -13.70
CA LEU A 60 4.67 1.50 -14.79
C LEU A 60 3.20 1.91 -14.66
N ASN A 61 2.90 3.19 -14.90
CA ASN A 61 1.55 3.71 -15.00
C ASN A 61 0.97 3.57 -16.43
N ALA A 62 -0.25 4.05 -16.66
CA ALA A 62 -0.91 4.01 -17.97
C ALA A 62 -0.15 4.74 -19.08
N SER A 63 0.68 5.74 -18.76
CA SER A 63 1.53 6.43 -19.73
C SER A 63 2.84 5.69 -20.04
N GLY A 64 3.08 4.53 -19.44
CA GLY A 64 4.33 3.79 -19.56
C GLY A 64 5.49 4.34 -18.73
N ASP A 65 5.23 5.26 -17.80
CA ASP A 65 6.24 5.89 -16.97
C ASP A 65 6.38 5.24 -15.60
N ARG A 66 7.60 5.21 -15.06
CA ARG A 66 7.83 4.96 -13.63
C ARG A 66 7.43 6.20 -12.83
N PHE A 67 6.80 6.00 -11.68
CA PHE A 67 6.25 7.09 -10.86
C PHE A 67 6.64 7.03 -9.37
N VAL A 68 7.31 5.95 -8.95
CA VAL A 68 7.84 5.77 -7.58
C VAL A 68 9.26 5.23 -7.63
N ASP A 69 10.04 5.46 -6.57
CA ASP A 69 11.27 4.71 -6.30
C ASP A 69 10.88 3.40 -5.60
N GLU A 70 10.77 2.32 -6.35
CA GLU A 70 10.37 1.01 -5.82
C GLU A 70 11.35 0.48 -4.78
N GLY A 71 12.59 0.97 -4.80
CA GLY A 71 13.68 0.62 -3.90
C GLY A 71 13.95 1.63 -2.79
N ALA A 72 13.06 2.59 -2.53
CA ALA A 72 13.30 3.67 -1.57
C ALA A 72 13.62 3.18 -0.16
N ASN A 73 12.97 2.11 0.29
CA ASN A 73 13.20 1.51 1.62
C ASN A 73 12.60 0.10 1.67
N PHE A 74 12.83 -0.61 2.78
CA PHE A 74 12.10 -1.85 3.04
C PHE A 74 10.60 -1.65 2.91
N ARG A 75 9.92 -2.59 2.25
CA ARG A 75 8.47 -2.51 1.96
C ARG A 75 7.61 -2.19 3.19
N ASN A 76 8.03 -2.59 4.39
CA ASN A 76 7.33 -2.31 5.64
C ASN A 76 7.15 -0.81 5.93
N TYR A 77 7.96 0.03 5.30
CA TYR A 77 7.91 1.49 5.43
C TYR A 77 7.26 2.18 4.22
N THR A 78 7.13 1.50 3.08
CA THR A 78 6.68 2.12 1.81
C THR A 78 5.33 1.60 1.32
N TYR A 79 4.93 0.38 1.66
CA TYR A 79 3.73 -0.26 1.10
C TYR A 79 2.43 0.53 1.35
N ALA A 80 2.35 1.24 2.47
CA ALA A 80 1.21 2.07 2.82
C ALA A 80 1.04 3.31 1.92
N GLN A 81 2.13 3.79 1.35
CA GLN A 81 2.17 4.95 0.46
C GLN A 81 2.01 4.53 -1.01
N PHE A 82 2.51 3.37 -1.39
CA PHE A 82 2.56 2.97 -2.79
C PHE A 82 1.19 2.61 -3.35
N GLY A 83 0.25 2.11 -2.52
CA GLY A 83 -1.13 1.98 -2.95
C GLY A 83 -1.79 3.33 -3.27
N LYS A 84 -1.52 4.37 -2.45
CA LYS A 84 -1.96 5.74 -2.73
C LYS A 84 -1.32 6.27 -4.01
N ALA A 85 -0.01 6.09 -4.17
CA ALA A 85 0.69 6.52 -5.39
C ALA A 85 0.12 5.87 -6.66
N VAL A 86 -0.34 4.62 -6.60
CA VAL A 86 -1.06 3.97 -7.71
C VAL A 86 -2.41 4.63 -7.97
N LEU A 87 -3.19 4.96 -6.91
CA LEU A 87 -4.49 5.65 -7.07
C LEU A 87 -4.36 7.06 -7.66
N GLU A 88 -3.20 7.68 -7.54
CA GLU A 88 -2.89 8.99 -8.13
C GLU A 88 -2.50 8.90 -9.62
N GLN A 89 -2.28 7.69 -10.16
CA GLN A 89 -1.93 7.51 -11.56
C GLN A 89 -3.18 7.54 -12.47
N PRO A 90 -3.00 7.88 -13.76
CA PRO A 90 -4.09 7.81 -14.73
C PRO A 90 -4.78 6.44 -14.73
N GLY A 91 -6.10 6.42 -14.63
CA GLY A 91 -6.88 5.19 -14.53
C GLY A 91 -6.83 4.49 -13.18
N HIS A 92 -6.11 5.04 -12.18
CA HIS A 92 -5.99 4.49 -10.82
C HIS A 92 -5.41 3.08 -10.78
N PHE A 93 -4.53 2.76 -11.73
CA PHE A 93 -3.84 1.48 -11.82
C PHE A 93 -2.37 1.64 -12.24
N ALA A 94 -1.62 0.56 -12.06
CA ALA A 94 -0.25 0.41 -12.54
C ALA A 94 0.06 -1.06 -12.82
N TRP A 95 1.16 -1.31 -13.51
CA TRP A 95 1.71 -2.64 -13.72
C TRP A 95 2.98 -2.83 -12.89
N GLN A 96 3.09 -3.94 -12.19
CA GLN A 96 4.33 -4.38 -11.55
C GLN A 96 5.00 -5.41 -12.45
N ILE A 97 6.20 -5.11 -12.94
CA ILE A 97 6.92 -5.91 -13.93
C ILE A 97 8.11 -6.60 -13.27
N PHE A 98 8.24 -7.90 -13.51
CA PHE A 98 9.30 -8.75 -12.99
C PHE A 98 9.89 -9.61 -14.10
N ASP A 99 11.13 -10.09 -13.91
CA ASP A 99 11.70 -11.16 -14.70
C ASP A 99 11.86 -12.45 -13.87
N ALA A 100 12.25 -13.54 -14.53
CA ALA A 100 12.31 -14.85 -13.89
C ALA A 100 13.30 -14.95 -12.72
N LYS A 101 14.29 -14.05 -12.62
CA LYS A 101 15.29 -14.07 -11.53
C LYS A 101 14.69 -13.88 -10.14
N VAL A 102 13.51 -13.27 -10.06
CA VAL A 102 12.85 -12.96 -8.78
C VAL A 102 11.60 -13.80 -8.50
N ASP A 103 11.23 -14.72 -9.39
CA ASP A 103 10.00 -15.52 -9.26
C ASP A 103 9.91 -16.23 -7.90
N ASP A 104 11.00 -16.81 -7.42
CA ASP A 104 11.04 -17.52 -6.13
C ASP A 104 10.98 -16.58 -4.91
N LEU A 105 11.25 -15.28 -5.12
CA LEU A 105 11.19 -14.25 -4.08
C LEU A 105 9.81 -13.60 -3.98
N LEU A 106 8.95 -13.77 -4.98
CA LEU A 106 7.59 -13.23 -4.96
C LEU A 106 6.76 -13.97 -3.89
N TYR A 107 5.93 -13.21 -3.20
CA TYR A 107 5.06 -13.78 -2.16
C TYR A 107 3.98 -14.70 -2.75
N ALA A 108 3.38 -15.51 -1.88
CA ALA A 108 2.34 -16.48 -2.25
C ALA A 108 1.16 -15.84 -3.02
N GLU A 109 0.84 -14.59 -2.71
CA GLU A 109 -0.24 -13.82 -3.35
C GLU A 109 -0.04 -13.58 -4.86
N TYR A 110 1.21 -13.63 -5.33
CA TYR A 110 1.53 -13.56 -6.77
C TYR A 110 1.34 -14.91 -7.49
N ARG A 111 1.29 -15.99 -6.73
CA ARG A 111 1.20 -17.38 -7.23
C ARG A 111 -0.16 -18.04 -6.97
N PHE A 112 -1.15 -17.29 -6.51
CA PHE A 112 -2.51 -17.81 -6.43
C PHE A 112 -3.01 -18.20 -7.83
N HIS A 113 -3.77 -19.28 -7.91
CA HIS A 113 -4.30 -19.77 -9.21
C HIS A 113 -5.23 -18.76 -9.89
N ASP A 114 -5.77 -17.83 -9.15
CA ASP A 114 -6.64 -16.73 -9.57
C ASP A 114 -5.93 -15.37 -9.52
N ALA A 115 -4.59 -15.34 -9.40
CA ALA A 115 -3.82 -14.12 -9.59
C ALA A 115 -3.83 -13.69 -11.06
N HIS A 116 -4.09 -12.41 -11.30
CA HIS A 116 -4.09 -11.88 -12.66
C HIS A 116 -2.70 -11.38 -13.02
N PHE A 117 -2.19 -11.85 -14.14
CA PHE A 117 -0.91 -11.40 -14.71
C PHE A 117 -0.88 -11.69 -16.21
N VAL A 118 0.02 -11.02 -16.90
CA VAL A 118 0.43 -11.34 -18.27
C VAL A 118 1.87 -11.80 -18.27
N GLU A 119 2.24 -12.67 -19.22
CA GLU A 119 3.57 -13.25 -19.35
C GLU A 119 4.02 -13.22 -20.81
N ALA A 120 5.33 -13.01 -21.03
CA ALA A 120 5.93 -13.02 -22.34
C ALA A 120 7.42 -13.39 -22.26
N ASP A 121 7.97 -13.87 -23.40
CA ASP A 121 9.39 -14.22 -23.51
C ASP A 121 10.26 -13.01 -23.92
N THR A 122 9.65 -11.91 -24.34
CA THR A 122 10.34 -10.67 -24.68
C THR A 122 9.67 -9.47 -24.02
N LEU A 123 10.42 -8.39 -23.77
CA LEU A 123 9.87 -7.15 -23.26
C LEU A 123 8.94 -6.47 -24.27
N ASP A 124 9.19 -6.62 -25.57
CA ASP A 124 8.30 -6.09 -26.62
C ASP A 124 6.91 -6.75 -26.53
N GLU A 125 6.86 -8.07 -26.51
CA GLU A 125 5.61 -8.83 -26.36
C GLU A 125 4.93 -8.53 -25.02
N LEU A 126 5.70 -8.35 -23.94
CA LEU A 126 5.13 -7.99 -22.65
C LEU A 126 4.43 -6.62 -22.72
N CYS A 127 5.11 -5.60 -23.29
CA CYS A 127 4.57 -4.25 -23.39
C CYS A 127 3.26 -4.21 -24.19
N GLU A 128 3.13 -5.00 -25.25
CA GLU A 128 1.92 -5.14 -26.04
C GLU A 128 0.73 -5.77 -25.24
N LYS A 129 1.05 -6.51 -24.17
CA LYS A 129 0.06 -7.14 -23.29
C LYS A 129 -0.34 -6.29 -22.08
N LEU A 130 0.31 -5.13 -21.88
CA LEU A 130 -0.02 -4.21 -20.78
C LEU A 130 -1.28 -3.40 -21.11
N ASP A 131 -2.45 -4.00 -20.90
CA ASP A 131 -3.73 -3.37 -21.22
C ASP A 131 -3.86 -1.99 -20.52
N GLY A 132 -4.33 -1.00 -21.29
CA GLY A 132 -4.47 0.37 -20.81
C GLY A 132 -3.16 1.17 -20.67
N THR A 133 -2.02 0.65 -21.15
CA THR A 133 -0.71 1.31 -21.11
C THR A 133 -0.17 1.54 -22.52
N ASP A 134 0.51 2.66 -22.77
CA ASP A 134 1.21 2.91 -24.06
C ASP A 134 2.40 1.93 -24.20
N PRO A 135 2.35 0.96 -25.13
CA PRO A 135 3.40 -0.07 -25.22
C PRO A 135 4.75 0.48 -25.64
N GLN A 136 4.79 1.53 -26.49
CA GLN A 136 6.04 2.12 -26.95
C GLN A 136 6.70 2.94 -25.84
N ALA A 137 5.94 3.70 -25.08
CA ALA A 137 6.43 4.43 -23.92
C ALA A 137 6.90 3.46 -22.83
N ALA A 138 6.13 2.41 -22.54
CA ALA A 138 6.52 1.36 -21.60
C ALA A 138 7.86 0.71 -21.99
N ARG A 139 8.00 0.33 -23.27
CA ARG A 139 9.24 -0.28 -23.78
C ARG A 139 10.44 0.66 -23.65
N SER A 140 10.26 1.93 -24.02
CA SER A 140 11.31 2.95 -23.90
C SER A 140 11.76 3.15 -22.44
N THR A 141 10.80 3.17 -21.51
CA THR A 141 11.07 3.29 -20.07
C THR A 141 11.85 2.09 -19.54
N LEU A 142 11.47 0.86 -19.94
CA LEU A 142 12.17 -0.36 -19.53
C LEU A 142 13.58 -0.43 -20.11
N ASP A 143 13.81 0.04 -21.35
CA ASP A 143 15.14 0.12 -21.94
C ASP A 143 16.03 1.12 -21.18
N ALA A 144 15.51 2.32 -20.93
CA ALA A 144 16.21 3.33 -20.14
C ALA A 144 16.54 2.83 -18.73
N TYR A 145 15.59 2.15 -18.09
CA TYR A 145 15.79 1.51 -16.79
C TYR A 145 16.93 0.48 -16.85
N ASN A 146 16.88 -0.46 -17.78
CA ASN A 146 17.90 -1.50 -17.95
C ASN A 146 19.28 -0.92 -18.21
N ALA A 147 19.37 0.14 -19.04
CA ALA A 147 20.63 0.82 -19.30
C ALA A 147 21.21 1.54 -18.07
N ALA A 148 20.35 1.95 -17.14
CA ALA A 148 20.72 2.72 -15.96
C ALA A 148 21.13 1.86 -14.75
N VAL A 149 20.89 0.54 -14.77
CA VAL A 149 21.20 -0.35 -13.64
C VAL A 149 22.70 -0.40 -13.37
N ASN A 150 23.07 -0.18 -12.11
CA ASN A 150 24.44 -0.29 -11.63
C ASN A 150 24.78 -1.77 -11.32
N ASP A 151 25.41 -2.45 -12.25
CA ASP A 151 25.80 -3.86 -12.10
C ASP A 151 27.03 -4.08 -11.21
N ALA A 152 27.72 -3.01 -10.80
CA ALA A 152 28.87 -3.13 -9.90
C ALA A 152 28.46 -3.48 -8.44
N VAL A 153 27.20 -3.27 -8.10
CA VAL A 153 26.66 -3.59 -6.77
C VAL A 153 25.91 -4.92 -6.82
N PRO A 154 26.24 -5.90 -5.96
CA PRO A 154 25.53 -7.16 -5.90
C PRO A 154 24.11 -6.98 -5.37
N PHE A 155 23.18 -7.81 -5.83
CA PHE A 155 21.81 -7.83 -5.34
C PHE A 155 21.72 -8.59 -4.01
N ASP A 156 21.08 -7.95 -3.00
CA ASP A 156 20.75 -8.59 -1.72
C ASP A 156 19.35 -8.15 -1.25
N PRO A 157 18.31 -8.99 -1.40
CA PRO A 157 16.95 -8.63 -1.01
C PRO A 157 16.75 -8.49 0.51
N THR A 158 17.74 -8.85 1.32
CA THR A 158 17.66 -8.85 2.79
C THR A 158 18.21 -7.56 3.43
N SER A 159 18.89 -6.73 2.66
CA SER A 159 19.44 -5.45 3.10
C SER A 159 19.09 -4.31 2.14
N LEU A 160 19.26 -3.06 2.56
CA LEU A 160 19.30 -1.92 1.63
C LEU A 160 20.64 -1.98 0.91
N ASP A 161 20.66 -2.68 -0.23
CA ASP A 161 21.89 -3.09 -0.90
C ASP A 161 22.60 -1.98 -1.67
N GLY A 162 21.93 -0.84 -1.89
CA GLY A 162 22.46 0.27 -2.68
C GLY A 162 22.60 -0.06 -4.18
N LYS A 163 22.11 -1.23 -4.66
CA LYS A 163 22.05 -1.55 -6.07
C LYS A 163 21.00 -0.68 -6.75
N ASN A 164 21.45 0.41 -7.32
CA ASN A 164 20.64 1.51 -7.80
C ASN A 164 20.66 1.66 -9.33
N THR A 165 19.79 2.54 -9.83
CA THR A 165 19.89 3.07 -11.19
C THR A 165 20.62 4.42 -11.18
N GLN A 166 21.34 4.73 -12.27
CA GLN A 166 22.11 5.96 -12.42
C GLN A 166 21.63 6.75 -13.63
N GLY A 167 21.53 8.08 -13.47
CA GLY A 167 21.20 8.97 -14.60
C GLY A 167 19.73 9.06 -14.97
N LEU A 168 18.82 8.39 -14.25
CA LEU A 168 17.37 8.55 -14.43
C LEU A 168 16.82 9.72 -13.60
N PRO A 169 15.82 10.46 -14.10
CA PRO A 169 15.14 11.50 -13.33
C PRO A 169 14.51 10.97 -12.04
N LEU A 170 13.95 9.74 -12.10
CA LEU A 170 13.44 9.00 -10.95
C LEU A 170 14.33 7.76 -10.75
N PRO A 171 15.26 7.78 -9.79
CA PRO A 171 16.12 6.62 -9.53
C PRO A 171 15.33 5.48 -8.88
N LYS A 172 15.87 4.27 -8.96
CA LYS A 172 15.56 3.19 -8.03
C LYS A 172 16.76 3.03 -7.10
N SER A 173 16.56 3.25 -5.80
CA SER A 173 17.66 3.41 -4.83
C SER A 173 18.29 2.10 -4.39
N ASN A 174 17.52 1.01 -4.36
CA ASN A 174 17.97 -0.33 -3.97
C ASN A 174 17.33 -1.38 -4.87
N TRP A 175 17.92 -2.58 -4.90
CA TRP A 175 17.42 -3.77 -5.58
C TRP A 175 17.15 -3.57 -7.07
N ALA A 176 17.86 -2.67 -7.71
CA ALA A 176 17.76 -2.43 -9.14
C ALA A 176 18.43 -3.56 -9.93
N GLN A 177 17.64 -4.49 -10.42
CA GLN A 177 18.08 -5.54 -11.32
C GLN A 177 17.59 -5.26 -12.75
N ARG A 178 18.40 -5.65 -13.76
CA ARG A 178 17.95 -5.61 -15.16
C ARG A 178 16.79 -6.57 -15.34
N LEU A 179 15.85 -6.20 -16.18
CA LEU A 179 14.83 -7.08 -16.73
C LEU A 179 15.38 -7.70 -18.01
N ASP A 180 16.06 -8.84 -17.90
CA ASP A 180 16.83 -9.46 -19.01
C ASP A 180 16.72 -11.00 -19.04
N THR A 181 15.98 -11.60 -18.11
CA THR A 181 15.82 -13.05 -17.99
C THR A 181 14.36 -13.45 -18.14
N PRO A 182 13.94 -14.00 -19.30
CA PRO A 182 12.55 -14.45 -19.48
C PRO A 182 12.23 -15.71 -18.65
N PRO A 183 10.92 -16.03 -18.42
CA PRO A 183 9.78 -15.22 -18.84
C PRO A 183 9.64 -13.93 -18.02
N PHE A 184 9.14 -12.88 -18.68
CA PHE A 184 8.77 -11.64 -18.02
C PHE A 184 7.29 -11.70 -17.61
N LYS A 185 6.99 -11.22 -16.39
CA LYS A 185 5.63 -11.19 -15.86
C LYS A 185 5.23 -9.79 -15.45
N ALA A 186 3.99 -9.42 -15.73
CA ALA A 186 3.42 -8.17 -15.26
C ALA A 186 2.10 -8.40 -14.55
N TYR A 187 1.95 -7.80 -13.37
CA TYR A 187 0.76 -7.90 -12.53
C TYR A 187 0.06 -6.54 -12.47
N PRO A 188 -1.22 -6.45 -12.89
CA PRO A 188 -1.97 -5.21 -12.80
C PRO A 188 -2.37 -4.96 -11.35
N VAL A 189 -2.17 -3.73 -10.87
CA VAL A 189 -2.43 -3.36 -9.49
C VAL A 189 -3.22 -2.07 -9.39
N THR A 190 -4.03 -1.96 -8.34
CA THR A 190 -4.68 -0.73 -7.89
C THR A 190 -4.41 -0.50 -6.40
N GLY A 191 -4.84 0.63 -5.84
CA GLY A 191 -4.73 0.88 -4.41
C GLY A 191 -5.93 0.30 -3.63
N GLY A 192 -5.67 -0.53 -2.63
CA GLY A 192 -6.68 -1.03 -1.70
C GLY A 192 -6.56 -0.36 -0.33
N ILE A 193 -7.61 0.28 0.14
CA ILE A 193 -7.65 0.93 1.47
C ILE A 193 -7.70 -0.14 2.55
N THR A 194 -6.78 -0.08 3.50
CA THR A 194 -6.71 -1.02 4.63
C THR A 194 -6.87 -0.34 5.98
N PHE A 195 -6.68 0.98 6.07
CA PHE A 195 -6.78 1.77 7.30
C PHE A 195 -6.95 3.25 6.96
N THR A 196 -7.85 3.96 7.64
CA THR A 196 -8.05 5.40 7.48
C THR A 196 -7.22 6.19 8.51
N TYR A 197 -6.78 7.42 8.17
CA TYR A 197 -5.97 8.24 9.07
C TYR A 197 -6.78 9.29 9.82
N GLY A 198 -7.89 9.73 9.25
CA GLY A 198 -8.87 10.56 9.94
C GLY A 198 -9.73 9.75 10.89
N GLY A 199 -10.21 10.37 11.94
CA GLY A 199 -11.06 9.75 12.94
C GLY A 199 -11.59 10.75 13.97
N LEU A 200 -11.97 10.28 15.14
CA LEU A 200 -12.37 11.11 16.25
C LEU A 200 -11.13 11.60 17.02
N LYS A 201 -11.19 12.85 17.49
CA LYS A 201 -10.19 13.38 18.43
C LYS A 201 -10.41 12.77 19.80
N VAL A 202 -9.34 12.25 20.40
CA VAL A 202 -9.39 11.67 21.74
C VAL A 202 -8.32 12.26 22.65
N SER A 203 -8.57 12.23 23.95
CA SER A 203 -7.57 12.53 24.97
C SER A 203 -6.59 11.36 25.15
N GLU A 204 -5.56 11.55 25.96
CA GLU A 204 -4.61 10.48 26.35
C GLU A 204 -5.30 9.30 27.07
N THR A 205 -6.46 9.53 27.65
CA THR A 205 -7.29 8.48 28.30
C THR A 205 -8.26 7.80 27.35
N GLY A 206 -8.29 8.20 26.07
CA GLY A 206 -9.19 7.66 25.05
C GLY A 206 -10.60 8.26 25.10
N ALA A 207 -10.86 9.26 25.96
CA ALA A 207 -12.13 9.98 25.96
C ALA A 207 -12.26 10.83 24.68
N VAL A 208 -13.41 10.74 24.01
CA VAL A 208 -13.70 11.53 22.80
C VAL A 208 -13.89 12.99 23.18
N LEU A 209 -13.30 13.89 22.39
CA LEU A 209 -13.36 15.33 22.62
C LEU A 209 -14.38 15.99 21.68
N ASP A 210 -15.03 17.03 22.18
CA ASP A 210 -15.88 17.92 21.39
C ASP A 210 -15.07 19.03 20.69
N ASN A 211 -15.74 19.92 19.98
CA ASN A 211 -15.10 21.04 19.25
C ASN A 211 -14.47 22.11 20.17
N SER A 212 -14.66 22.02 21.48
CA SER A 212 -14.03 22.87 22.49
C SER A 212 -12.88 22.18 23.22
N ASP A 213 -12.48 21.00 22.74
CA ASP A 213 -11.50 20.10 23.38
C ASP A 213 -11.92 19.59 24.76
N ALA A 214 -13.22 19.64 25.07
CA ALA A 214 -13.77 19.06 26.30
C ALA A 214 -14.18 17.60 26.08
N PRO A 215 -13.95 16.70 27.07
CA PRO A 215 -14.38 15.31 26.96
C PRO A 215 -15.91 15.20 26.92
N ILE A 216 -16.41 14.44 25.94
CA ILE A 216 -17.83 14.03 25.91
C ILE A 216 -18.02 12.93 26.94
N LEU A 217 -18.87 13.20 27.93
CA LEU A 217 -19.04 12.33 29.09
C LEU A 217 -19.51 10.92 28.67
N GLY A 218 -18.79 9.88 29.11
CA GLY A 218 -19.13 8.48 28.84
C GLY A 218 -18.77 7.99 27.43
N LEU A 219 -18.20 8.83 26.56
CA LEU A 219 -17.83 8.45 25.21
C LEU A 219 -16.31 8.25 25.08
N TYR A 220 -15.91 7.07 24.60
CA TYR A 220 -14.53 6.67 24.39
C TYR A 220 -14.35 6.08 23.01
N ALA A 221 -13.13 6.23 22.43
CA ALA A 221 -12.80 5.62 21.14
C ALA A 221 -11.40 5.00 21.15
N ALA A 222 -11.23 3.98 20.30
CA ALA A 222 -9.98 3.28 20.12
C ALA A 222 -9.87 2.66 18.71
N GLY A 223 -8.67 2.22 18.35
CA GLY A 223 -8.42 1.59 17.06
C GLY A 223 -8.41 2.59 15.92
N GLU A 224 -8.88 2.17 14.74
CA GLU A 224 -8.94 2.99 13.54
C GLU A 224 -9.83 4.24 13.68
N MET A 225 -10.75 4.21 14.66
CA MET A 225 -11.61 5.34 14.99
C MET A 225 -10.85 6.55 15.56
N VAL A 226 -9.62 6.36 16.06
CA VAL A 226 -8.80 7.44 16.61
C VAL A 226 -8.05 8.12 15.47
N GLY A 227 -8.40 9.38 15.20
CA GLY A 227 -7.77 10.20 14.18
C GLY A 227 -6.44 10.83 14.61
N GLY A 228 -5.60 11.19 13.63
CA GLY A 228 -4.40 11.98 13.83
C GLY A 228 -3.17 11.23 14.36
N VAL A 229 -3.22 9.90 14.44
CA VAL A 229 -2.06 9.07 14.81
C VAL A 229 -1.11 8.88 13.63
N PHE A 230 -1.67 8.78 12.42
CA PHE A 230 -0.94 8.58 11.18
C PHE A 230 -1.34 9.63 10.14
N PHE A 231 -0.42 9.95 9.20
CA PHE A 231 -0.67 10.96 8.16
C PHE A 231 -0.38 10.43 6.75
N GLU A 232 0.86 10.05 6.43
CA GLU A 232 1.25 9.63 5.07
C GLU A 232 1.54 8.13 4.97
N GLY A 233 1.70 7.49 6.08
CA GLY A 233 2.00 6.07 6.17
C GLY A 233 2.28 5.65 7.61
N TYR A 234 2.45 4.34 7.82
CA TYR A 234 2.91 3.82 9.10
C TYR A 234 3.68 2.49 8.93
N PRO A 235 4.60 2.16 9.85
CA PRO A 235 5.28 0.86 9.84
C PRO A 235 4.29 -0.28 10.06
N GLY A 236 4.57 -1.44 9.46
CA GLY A 236 3.73 -2.63 9.63
C GLY A 236 3.50 -2.97 11.10
N GLY A 237 2.24 -3.24 11.48
CA GLY A 237 1.83 -3.54 12.86
C GLY A 237 1.44 -2.32 13.72
N SER A 238 1.72 -1.10 13.27
CA SER A 238 1.41 0.11 14.04
C SER A 238 -0.08 0.31 14.28
N GLY A 239 -0.94 -0.06 13.32
CA GLY A 239 -2.41 0.02 13.48
C GLY A 239 -2.91 -0.88 14.60
N LEU A 240 -2.43 -2.12 14.71
CA LEU A 240 -2.77 -3.04 15.80
C LEU A 240 -2.24 -2.52 17.14
N THR A 241 -1.02 -1.99 17.17
CA THR A 241 -0.42 -1.41 18.37
C THR A 241 -1.21 -0.21 18.86
N SER A 242 -1.59 0.71 17.95
CA SER A 242 -2.45 1.86 18.25
C SER A 242 -3.79 1.39 18.85
N GLY A 243 -4.46 0.43 18.21
CA GLY A 243 -5.69 -0.16 18.73
C GLY A 243 -5.55 -0.74 20.14
N THR A 244 -4.44 -1.41 20.42
CA THR A 244 -4.16 -1.99 21.75
C THR A 244 -3.92 -0.90 22.80
N VAL A 245 -3.13 0.11 22.50
CA VAL A 245 -2.79 1.20 23.45
C VAL A 245 -4.03 2.03 23.76
N PHE A 246 -4.70 2.55 22.73
CA PHE A 246 -5.90 3.36 22.92
C PHE A 246 -7.06 2.55 23.52
N GLY A 247 -7.25 1.28 23.12
CA GLY A 247 -8.26 0.40 23.72
C GLY A 247 -8.04 0.17 25.21
N ARG A 248 -6.77 -0.05 25.62
CA ARG A 248 -6.43 -0.16 27.05
C ARG A 248 -6.71 1.14 27.80
N ASN A 249 -6.35 2.28 27.25
CA ASN A 249 -6.54 3.59 27.88
C ASN A 249 -8.03 3.93 27.98
N ALA A 250 -8.78 3.75 26.90
CA ALA A 250 -10.23 3.96 26.84
C ALA A 250 -10.97 3.07 27.86
N GLY A 251 -10.66 1.78 27.93
CA GLY A 251 -11.26 0.87 28.89
C GLY A 251 -10.97 1.25 30.35
N ARG A 252 -9.75 1.71 30.65
CA ARG A 252 -9.40 2.23 31.99
C ARG A 252 -10.10 3.55 32.29
N GLY A 253 -10.22 4.45 31.32
CA GLY A 253 -10.94 5.71 31.43
C GLY A 253 -12.42 5.47 31.73
N ALA A 254 -13.06 4.63 30.94
CA ALA A 254 -14.47 4.27 31.11
C ALA A 254 -14.76 3.65 32.49
N ALA A 255 -13.88 2.75 32.95
CA ALA A 255 -14.04 2.10 34.26
C ALA A 255 -13.92 3.06 35.46
N ARG A 256 -13.30 4.22 35.29
CA ARG A 256 -13.08 5.25 36.33
C ARG A 256 -14.04 6.42 36.21
N SER A 257 -14.79 6.51 35.12
CA SER A 257 -15.76 7.57 34.92
C SER A 257 -16.94 7.35 35.85
N PRO A 258 -17.34 8.33 36.66
CA PRO A 258 -18.57 8.21 37.42
C PRO A 258 -19.75 8.12 36.42
N VAL A 259 -20.62 7.15 36.61
CA VAL A 259 -21.87 7.00 35.86
C VAL A 259 -22.84 8.11 36.29
#